data_962ebe00061b6990055a00423fd331e6
#
_entry.id   962ebe00061b6990055a00423fd331e6
#
_cell.length_a   1.000
_cell.length_b   1.000
_cell.length_c   1.000
_cell.angle_alpha   90.00
_cell.angle_beta   90.00
_cell.angle_gamma   90.00
#
_symmetry.space_group_name_H-M   'P 1'
#
loop_
_entity.id
_entity.type
_entity.pdbx_description
1 polymer ?
#
loop_
_entity_poly.entity_id
_entity_poly.type
_entity_poly.pdbx_seq_one_letter_code
_entity_poly.pdbx_strand_id
1 'polypeptide(L)'
;MIHTEAEPRRVLFLCSGNYYRSRFAELLFNHLARAKSLAYHAESAGLWPECHKHNPGPMSPHTIAALAERGIALPSTLRAPRDACHADLEHSTIIVALKESEHRPLVTKQFPSLLERVEFWHVDDLDYAAPSIALPMIDRLVRELVERLRERSA
;
A
#
# COMPACT_ATOMS: atom_id res chain seq x y z
N MET A 1 -22.26 23.29 19.27
CA MET A 1 -20.99 23.26 18.54
C MET A 1 -20.78 21.91 17.89
N ILE A 2 -20.70 21.88 16.58
CA ILE A 2 -20.52 20.63 15.83
C ILE A 2 -19.01 20.37 15.74
N HIS A 3 -18.55 19.30 16.38
CA HIS A 3 -17.18 18.85 16.19
C HIS A 3 -17.12 18.01 14.93
N THR A 4 -16.57 18.57 13.87
CA THR A 4 -16.22 17.79 12.70
C THR A 4 -14.90 17.10 12.99
N GLU A 5 -14.92 15.77 13.08
CA GLU A 5 -13.67 15.03 13.12
C GLU A 5 -12.95 15.23 11.78
N ALA A 6 -11.68 15.58 11.84
CA ALA A 6 -10.86 15.69 10.64
C ALA A 6 -10.80 14.31 9.97
N GLU A 7 -10.94 14.27 8.65
CA GLU A 7 -10.75 13.04 7.90
C GLU A 7 -9.34 12.51 8.13
N PRO A 8 -9.15 11.17 8.21
CA PRO A 8 -7.82 10.58 8.33
C PRO A 8 -6.95 10.99 7.14
N ARG A 9 -5.69 11.25 7.40
CA ARG A 9 -4.72 11.48 6.34
C ARG A 9 -4.51 10.18 5.59
N ARG A 10 -4.26 10.29 4.29
CA ARG A 10 -4.11 9.11 3.42
C ARG A 10 -2.66 8.74 3.22
N VAL A 11 -2.38 7.43 3.35
CA VAL A 11 -1.16 6.79 2.86
C VAL A 11 -1.53 6.00 1.63
N LEU A 12 -0.82 6.18 0.52
CA LEU A 12 -1.06 5.44 -0.72
C LEU A 12 0.11 4.49 -0.97
N PHE A 13 -0.18 3.20 -1.08
CA PHE A 13 0.79 2.19 -1.48
C PHE A 13 0.62 1.84 -2.94
N LEU A 14 1.72 1.91 -3.70
CA LEU A 14 1.74 1.63 -5.13
C LEU A 14 2.60 0.41 -5.43
N CYS A 15 2.10 -0.48 -6.27
CA CYS A 15 2.90 -1.53 -6.89
C CYS A 15 2.48 -1.66 -8.35
N SER A 16 2.92 -2.70 -9.06
CA SER A 16 2.58 -2.83 -10.48
C SER A 16 1.12 -3.18 -10.69
N GLY A 17 0.66 -4.32 -10.17
CA GLY A 17 -0.68 -4.86 -10.46
C GLY A 17 -1.73 -4.58 -9.41
N ASN A 18 -1.39 -4.02 -8.27
CA ASN A 18 -2.30 -3.83 -7.14
C ASN A 18 -3.01 -5.11 -6.72
N TYR A 19 -2.27 -6.21 -6.70
CA TYR A 19 -2.79 -7.54 -6.45
C TYR A 19 -2.14 -8.20 -5.24
N TYR A 20 -0.86 -7.93 -4.99
CA TYR A 20 0.00 -8.65 -4.06
C TYR A 20 0.64 -7.71 -3.02
N ARG A 21 1.75 -7.04 -3.37
CA ARG A 21 2.56 -6.25 -2.42
C ARG A 21 1.81 -5.07 -1.81
N SER A 22 1.19 -4.24 -2.63
CA SER A 22 0.49 -3.04 -2.15
C SER A 22 -0.77 -3.37 -1.36
N ARG A 23 -1.42 -4.49 -1.70
CA ARG A 23 -2.61 -4.95 -0.96
C ARG A 23 -2.24 -5.42 0.45
N PHE A 24 -1.13 -6.13 0.58
CA PHE A 24 -0.62 -6.54 1.88
C PHE A 24 -0.26 -5.32 2.73
N ALA A 25 0.48 -4.37 2.16
CA ALA A 25 0.87 -3.14 2.85
C ALA A 25 -0.34 -2.35 3.33
N GLU A 26 -1.33 -2.17 2.47
CA GLU A 26 -2.56 -1.43 2.78
C GLU A 26 -3.30 -2.04 3.98
N LEU A 27 -3.59 -3.33 3.93
CA LEU A 27 -4.41 -3.98 4.95
C LEU A 27 -3.67 -4.13 6.28
N LEU A 28 -2.37 -4.39 6.24
CA LEU A 28 -1.55 -4.41 7.44
C LEU A 28 -1.48 -3.01 8.07
N PHE A 29 -1.24 -1.98 7.27
CA PHE A 29 -1.19 -0.61 7.77
C PHE A 29 -2.50 -0.22 8.46
N ASN A 30 -3.63 -0.50 7.83
CA ASN A 30 -4.93 -0.15 8.39
C ASN A 30 -5.22 -0.88 9.71
N HIS A 31 -4.82 -2.14 9.80
CA HIS A 31 -4.94 -2.91 11.04
C HIS A 31 -4.12 -2.24 12.17
N LEU A 32 -2.87 -1.92 11.90
CA LEU A 32 -1.99 -1.30 12.89
C LEU A 32 -2.44 0.10 13.26
N ALA A 33 -2.89 0.89 12.30
CA ALA A 33 -3.37 2.24 12.52
C ALA A 33 -4.59 2.25 13.45
N ARG A 34 -5.53 1.35 13.22
CA ARG A 34 -6.70 1.21 14.10
C ARG A 34 -6.31 0.78 15.51
N ALA A 35 -5.41 -0.20 15.62
CA ALA A 35 -4.97 -0.71 16.91
C ALA A 35 -4.25 0.37 17.75
N LYS A 36 -3.61 1.32 17.09
CA LYS A 36 -2.84 2.39 17.73
C LYS A 36 -3.55 3.75 17.72
N SER A 37 -4.81 3.79 17.30
CA SER A 37 -5.61 5.01 17.17
C SER A 37 -4.89 6.10 16.37
N LEU A 38 -4.22 5.70 15.30
CA LEU A 38 -3.50 6.60 14.41
C LEU A 38 -4.46 7.20 13.39
N ALA A 39 -4.43 8.53 13.22
CA ALA A 39 -5.32 9.24 12.32
C ALA A 39 -4.84 9.20 10.86
N TYR A 40 -4.59 8.00 10.36
CA TYR A 40 -4.18 7.72 8.99
C TYR A 40 -4.96 6.53 8.45
N HIS A 41 -5.23 6.55 7.16
CA HIS A 41 -5.88 5.47 6.45
C HIS A 41 -5.10 5.16 5.19
N ALA A 42 -4.82 3.89 4.94
CA ALA A 42 -4.09 3.48 3.75
C ALA A 42 -5.04 3.05 2.64
N GLU A 43 -4.64 3.38 1.43
CA GLU A 43 -5.21 2.86 0.19
C GLU A 43 -4.08 2.33 -0.68
N SER A 44 -4.41 1.61 -1.74
CA SER A 44 -3.42 1.12 -2.69
C SER A 44 -3.94 1.15 -4.11
N ALA A 45 -3.01 1.19 -5.07
CA ALA A 45 -3.33 1.22 -6.50
C ALA A 45 -2.17 0.67 -7.31
N GLY A 46 -2.42 0.36 -8.58
CA GLY A 46 -1.43 -0.18 -9.49
C GLY A 46 -0.92 0.85 -10.49
N LEU A 47 0.34 0.73 -10.87
CA LEU A 47 0.99 1.59 -11.85
C LEU A 47 1.00 1.00 -13.26
N TRP A 48 0.68 -0.28 -13.40
CA TRP A 48 0.70 -0.98 -14.67
C TRP A 48 -0.60 -1.77 -14.87
N PRO A 49 -1.62 -1.16 -15.52
CA PRO A 49 -2.96 -1.77 -15.65
C PRO A 49 -2.98 -3.16 -16.28
N GLU A 50 -2.09 -3.43 -17.24
CA GLU A 50 -2.04 -4.71 -17.94
C GLU A 50 -1.61 -5.86 -17.04
N CYS A 51 -0.90 -5.56 -15.96
CA CYS A 51 -0.24 -6.53 -15.10
C CYS A 51 -1.23 -7.44 -14.36
N HIS A 52 -2.43 -6.96 -14.06
CA HIS A 52 -3.40 -7.71 -13.25
C HIS A 52 -4.56 -8.35 -14.02
N LYS A 53 -4.58 -8.21 -15.35
CA LYS A 53 -5.71 -8.73 -16.17
C LYS A 53 -5.88 -10.23 -16.08
N HIS A 54 -4.80 -10.98 -15.86
CA HIS A 54 -4.82 -12.44 -15.85
C HIS A 54 -4.67 -13.05 -14.47
N ASN A 55 -4.65 -12.23 -13.42
CA ASN A 55 -4.54 -12.73 -12.06
C ASN A 55 -5.88 -13.28 -11.57
N PRO A 56 -5.91 -14.48 -10.98
CA PRO A 56 -7.16 -15.04 -10.47
C PRO A 56 -7.60 -14.35 -9.17
N GLY A 57 -8.90 -14.09 -9.08
CA GLY A 57 -9.49 -13.49 -7.90
C GLY A 57 -9.13 -12.02 -7.70
N PRO A 58 -9.65 -11.40 -6.63
CA PRO A 58 -9.46 -9.97 -6.38
C PRO A 58 -8.11 -9.63 -5.74
N MET A 59 -7.45 -10.60 -5.09
CA MET A 59 -6.22 -10.37 -4.36
C MET A 59 -5.42 -11.66 -4.28
N SER A 60 -4.09 -11.55 -4.25
CA SER A 60 -3.18 -12.70 -4.20
C SER A 60 -3.50 -13.63 -3.02
N PRO A 61 -3.58 -14.96 -3.25
CA PRO A 61 -3.70 -15.93 -2.16
C PRO A 61 -2.55 -15.84 -1.14
N HIS A 62 -1.35 -15.45 -1.58
CA HIS A 62 -0.21 -15.26 -0.67
C HIS A 62 -0.45 -14.11 0.30
N THR A 63 -1.04 -13.02 -0.20
CA THR A 63 -1.42 -11.87 0.62
C THR A 63 -2.50 -12.27 1.62
N ILE A 64 -3.54 -12.97 1.16
CA ILE A 64 -4.63 -13.44 2.03
C ILE A 64 -4.08 -14.31 3.15
N ALA A 65 -3.24 -15.29 2.81
CA ALA A 65 -2.66 -16.21 3.80
C ALA A 65 -1.79 -15.48 4.82
N ALA A 66 -0.96 -14.56 4.37
CA ALA A 66 -0.07 -13.82 5.26
C ALA A 66 -0.82 -12.91 6.23
N LEU A 67 -1.91 -12.30 5.79
CA LEU A 67 -2.79 -11.51 6.66
C LEU A 67 -3.50 -12.39 7.67
N ALA A 68 -3.99 -13.55 7.24
CA ALA A 68 -4.63 -14.52 8.14
C ALA A 68 -3.68 -15.03 9.22
N GLU A 69 -2.43 -15.31 8.87
CA GLU A 69 -1.39 -15.73 9.82
C GLU A 69 -1.14 -14.66 10.91
N ARG A 70 -1.39 -13.40 10.60
CA ARG A 70 -1.22 -12.29 11.53
C ARG A 70 -2.50 -11.94 12.28
N GLY A 71 -3.56 -12.71 12.10
CA GLY A 71 -4.85 -12.47 12.76
C GLY A 71 -5.56 -11.23 12.25
N ILE A 72 -5.23 -10.78 11.03
CA ILE A 72 -5.84 -9.58 10.45
C ILE A 72 -7.11 -9.96 9.71
N ALA A 73 -8.24 -9.43 10.15
CA ALA A 73 -9.52 -9.66 9.51
C ALA A 73 -9.58 -8.95 8.16
N LEU A 74 -10.02 -9.66 7.13
CA LEU A 74 -10.22 -9.09 5.81
C LEU A 74 -11.57 -8.38 5.73
N PRO A 75 -11.70 -7.35 4.88
CA PRO A 75 -13.02 -6.79 4.58
C PRO A 75 -13.97 -7.87 4.07
N SER A 76 -15.25 -7.73 4.35
CA SER A 76 -16.27 -8.70 3.91
C SER A 76 -16.33 -8.83 2.40
N THR A 77 -16.01 -7.77 1.68
CA THR A 77 -15.88 -7.77 0.21
C THR A 77 -14.49 -7.28 -0.16
N LEU A 78 -13.73 -8.14 -0.85
CA LEU A 78 -12.42 -7.77 -1.37
C LEU A 78 -12.60 -7.09 -2.73
N ARG A 79 -12.14 -5.84 -2.83
CA ARG A 79 -12.20 -5.15 -4.12
C ARG A 79 -11.18 -5.70 -5.12
N ALA A 80 -11.47 -5.54 -6.39
CA ALA A 80 -10.53 -5.88 -7.47
C ALA A 80 -9.33 -4.90 -7.46
N PRO A 81 -8.21 -5.28 -8.09
CA PRO A 81 -7.12 -4.35 -8.34
C PRO A 81 -7.61 -3.11 -9.09
N ARG A 82 -7.01 -1.96 -8.80
CA ARG A 82 -7.37 -0.71 -9.47
C ARG A 82 -6.12 0.05 -9.91
N ASP A 83 -6.29 0.86 -10.92
CA ASP A 83 -5.21 1.67 -11.46
C ASP A 83 -5.09 2.98 -10.70
N ALA A 84 -3.84 3.43 -10.50
CA ALA A 84 -3.59 4.71 -9.88
C ALA A 84 -3.99 5.84 -10.82
N CYS A 85 -4.59 6.89 -10.27
CA CYS A 85 -4.86 8.12 -11.01
C CYS A 85 -4.16 9.30 -10.33
N HIS A 86 -4.08 10.43 -11.01
CA HIS A 86 -3.41 11.62 -10.49
C HIS A 86 -3.99 12.05 -9.14
N ALA A 87 -5.31 12.02 -8.99
CA ALA A 87 -5.97 12.42 -7.76
C ALA A 87 -5.56 11.53 -6.57
N ASP A 88 -5.34 10.23 -6.79
CA ASP A 88 -4.88 9.33 -5.74
C ASP A 88 -3.56 9.82 -5.13
N LEU A 89 -2.60 10.17 -5.98
CA LEU A 89 -1.29 10.63 -5.52
C LEU A 89 -1.38 12.04 -4.94
N GLU A 90 -2.09 12.93 -5.63
CA GLU A 90 -2.19 14.32 -5.20
C GLU A 90 -2.82 14.47 -3.81
N HIS A 91 -3.86 13.70 -3.53
CA HIS A 91 -4.60 13.79 -2.27
C HIS A 91 -4.02 12.93 -1.15
N SER A 92 -2.94 12.20 -1.40
CA SER A 92 -2.28 11.40 -0.37
C SER A 92 -1.23 12.23 0.37
N THR A 93 -1.18 12.08 1.68
CA THR A 93 -0.17 12.73 2.51
C THR A 93 1.18 12.04 2.34
N ILE A 94 1.16 10.72 2.22
CA ILE A 94 2.34 9.89 2.03
C ILE A 94 2.08 8.95 0.88
N ILE A 95 3.06 8.85 -0.03
CA ILE A 95 3.00 7.97 -1.18
C ILE A 95 4.20 7.04 -1.12
N VAL A 96 3.95 5.73 -1.11
CA VAL A 96 5.00 4.70 -1.07
C VAL A 96 4.86 3.78 -2.27
N ALA A 97 5.93 3.66 -3.06
CA ALA A 97 6.00 2.67 -4.13
C ALA A 97 6.93 1.53 -3.68
N LEU A 98 6.52 0.29 -3.89
CA LEU A 98 7.09 -0.88 -3.24
C LEU A 98 8.46 -1.30 -3.76
N LYS A 99 8.84 -0.89 -4.98
CA LYS A 99 10.16 -1.25 -5.55
C LYS A 99 10.67 -0.13 -6.46
N GLU A 100 11.72 0.54 -6.04
CA GLU A 100 12.23 1.71 -6.75
C GLU A 100 12.58 1.41 -8.21
N SER A 101 13.36 0.37 -8.47
CA SER A 101 13.81 0.06 -9.82
C SER A 101 12.67 -0.27 -10.78
N GLU A 102 11.59 -0.83 -10.27
CA GLU A 102 10.40 -1.20 -11.05
C GLU A 102 9.42 -0.01 -11.18
N HIS A 103 9.22 0.75 -10.11
CA HIS A 103 8.13 1.72 -10.03
C HIS A 103 8.56 3.16 -10.34
N ARG A 104 9.83 3.53 -10.13
CA ARG A 104 10.28 4.88 -10.47
C ARG A 104 10.06 5.22 -11.94
N PRO A 105 10.41 4.34 -12.90
CA PRO A 105 10.11 4.62 -14.32
C PRO A 105 8.63 4.83 -14.60
N LEU A 106 7.77 4.05 -13.95
CA LEU A 106 6.32 4.14 -14.14
C LEU A 106 5.75 5.45 -13.57
N VAL A 107 6.20 5.85 -12.39
CA VAL A 107 5.80 7.13 -11.79
C VAL A 107 6.31 8.30 -12.62
N THR A 108 7.55 8.22 -13.09
CA THR A 108 8.15 9.26 -13.92
C THR A 108 7.35 9.48 -15.21
N LYS A 109 6.89 8.39 -15.82
CA LYS A 109 6.11 8.45 -17.05
C LYS A 109 4.69 8.95 -16.83
N GLN A 110 4.02 8.45 -15.79
CA GLN A 110 2.59 8.69 -15.56
C GLN A 110 2.30 9.90 -14.69
N PHE A 111 3.15 10.17 -13.70
CA PHE A 111 2.92 11.21 -12.70
C PHE A 111 4.19 12.01 -12.42
N PRO A 112 4.81 12.61 -13.47
CA PRO A 112 6.13 13.25 -13.31
C PRO A 112 6.16 14.39 -12.30
N SER A 113 5.07 15.13 -12.17
CA SER A 113 5.00 16.25 -11.24
C SER A 113 4.94 15.82 -9.78
N LEU A 114 4.67 14.54 -9.51
CA LEU A 114 4.54 14.02 -8.16
C LEU A 114 5.70 13.08 -7.76
N LEU A 115 6.66 12.88 -8.65
CA LEU A 115 7.77 11.95 -8.44
C LEU A 115 8.53 12.22 -7.14
N GLU A 116 8.82 13.48 -6.83
CA GLU A 116 9.58 13.86 -5.65
C GLU A 116 8.84 13.59 -4.32
N ARG A 117 7.53 13.42 -4.38
CA ARG A 117 6.72 13.10 -3.21
C ARG A 117 6.68 11.62 -2.90
N VAL A 118 7.19 10.76 -3.80
CA VAL A 118 7.11 9.31 -3.63
C VAL A 118 8.31 8.79 -2.84
N GLU A 119 8.03 8.06 -1.77
CA GLU A 119 9.02 7.28 -1.05
C GLU A 119 9.11 5.92 -1.73
N PHE A 120 10.31 5.49 -2.09
CA PHE A 120 10.51 4.19 -2.76
C PHE A 120 11.08 3.18 -1.78
N TRP A 121 10.43 2.02 -1.71
CA TRP A 121 10.95 0.86 -0.99
C TRP A 121 11.64 -0.09 -1.98
N HIS A 122 12.16 -1.21 -1.49
CA HIS A 122 12.95 -2.14 -2.30
C HIS A 122 12.47 -3.57 -2.08
N VAL A 123 11.18 -3.83 -2.34
CA VAL A 123 10.55 -5.14 -2.17
C VAL A 123 10.24 -5.76 -3.52
N ASP A 124 10.90 -6.88 -3.83
CA ASP A 124 10.72 -7.58 -5.10
C ASP A 124 9.36 -8.26 -5.23
N ASP A 125 8.91 -8.38 -6.48
CA ASP A 125 7.72 -9.15 -6.83
C ASP A 125 8.03 -10.66 -6.81
N LEU A 126 6.98 -11.48 -6.98
CA LEU A 126 7.05 -12.94 -6.95
C LEU A 126 8.10 -13.53 -7.90
N ASP A 127 8.36 -12.86 -9.03
CA ASP A 127 9.34 -13.31 -10.01
C ASP A 127 10.78 -13.30 -9.48
N TYR A 128 11.05 -12.53 -8.41
CA TYR A 128 12.39 -12.31 -7.89
C TYR A 128 12.55 -12.68 -6.43
N ALA A 129 11.47 -12.77 -5.67
CA ALA A 129 11.52 -13.13 -4.26
C ALA A 129 10.28 -13.91 -3.84
N ALA A 130 10.47 -14.96 -3.04
CA ALA A 130 9.37 -15.73 -2.48
C ALA A 130 8.52 -14.88 -1.52
N PRO A 131 7.21 -15.18 -1.37
CA PRO A 131 6.37 -14.49 -0.39
C PRO A 131 6.90 -14.55 1.03
N SER A 132 7.57 -15.63 1.41
CA SER A 132 8.20 -15.80 2.73
C SER A 132 9.37 -14.84 2.97
N ILE A 133 9.87 -14.19 1.93
CA ILE A 133 10.92 -13.16 2.00
C ILE A 133 10.30 -11.76 1.85
N ALA A 134 9.48 -11.58 0.81
CA ALA A 134 8.93 -10.27 0.47
C ALA A 134 7.92 -9.75 1.50
N LEU A 135 6.98 -10.59 1.94
CA LEU A 135 5.92 -10.13 2.84
C LEU A 135 6.42 -9.77 4.25
N PRO A 136 7.33 -10.54 4.88
CA PRO A 136 7.94 -10.07 6.13
C PRO A 136 8.72 -8.77 6.00
N MET A 137 9.32 -8.52 4.83
CA MET A 137 10.02 -7.27 4.54
C MET A 137 9.04 -6.10 4.51
N ILE A 138 7.90 -6.26 3.85
CA ILE A 138 6.84 -5.26 3.85
C ILE A 138 6.30 -5.05 5.26
N ASP A 139 6.08 -6.13 6.01
CA ASP A 139 5.61 -6.06 7.41
C ASP A 139 6.53 -5.15 8.23
N ARG A 140 7.84 -5.37 8.17
CA ARG A 140 8.80 -4.54 8.89
C ARG A 140 8.72 -3.07 8.46
N LEU A 141 8.70 -2.82 7.15
CA LEU A 141 8.67 -1.45 6.62
C LEU A 141 7.38 -0.72 6.97
N VAL A 142 6.25 -1.41 6.94
CA VAL A 142 4.96 -0.84 7.34
C VAL A 142 4.96 -0.50 8.83
N ARG A 143 5.50 -1.37 9.69
CA ARG A 143 5.60 -1.09 11.12
C ARG A 143 6.51 0.10 11.41
N GLU A 144 7.62 0.20 10.71
CA GLU A 144 8.52 1.36 10.82
C GLU A 144 7.80 2.66 10.39
N LEU A 145 7.02 2.60 9.32
CA LEU A 145 6.22 3.74 8.85
C LEU A 145 5.19 4.15 9.91
N VAL A 146 4.46 3.20 10.47
CA VAL A 146 3.47 3.48 11.52
C VAL A 146 4.13 4.17 12.71
N GLU A 147 5.30 3.71 13.15
CA GLU A 147 6.01 4.34 14.26
C GLU A 147 6.47 5.76 13.92
N ARG A 148 6.96 6.01 12.70
CA ARG A 148 7.31 7.37 12.27
C ARG A 148 6.11 8.32 12.35
N LEU A 149 4.94 7.83 11.92
CA LEU A 149 3.72 8.64 11.92
C LEU A 149 3.19 8.87 13.33
N ARG A 150 3.33 7.90 14.23
CA ARG A 150 2.96 8.07 15.64
C ARG A 150 3.82 9.14 16.32
N GLU A 151 5.11 9.13 16.08
CA GLU A 151 6.05 10.10 16.62
C GLU A 151 5.72 11.52 16.17
N ARG A 152 5.30 11.68 14.89
CA ARG A 152 4.89 12.98 14.36
C ARG A 152 3.57 13.48 14.93
N SER A 153 2.73 12.58 15.41
CA SER A 153 1.40 12.90 15.95
C SER A 153 1.43 13.17 17.45
N ALA A 154 2.54 12.87 18.09
CA ALA A 154 2.71 13.06 19.52
C ALA A 154 2.97 14.53 19.89
#